data_3b8f59b781f30da8b17debed1612b843
#
_entry.id   3b8f59b781f30da8b17debed1612b843
#
_cell.length_a   1.000
_cell.length_b   1.000
_cell.length_c   1.000
_cell.angle_alpha   90.00
_cell.angle_beta   90.00
_cell.angle_gamma   90.00
#
_symmetry.space_group_name_H-M   'P 1'
#
loop_
_entity.id
_entity.type
_entity.pdbx_description
1 polymer ?
#
loop_
_entity_poly.entity_id
_entity_poly.type
_entity_poly.pdbx_seq_one_letter_code
_entity_poly.pdbx_strand_id
1 'polypeptide(L)'
;MVANITTGKDIYGALAYNQRKVDRGKGTVLATSNIRFPADGRFGVAALADELLRWMPSHIRTEKPVVHISLNPDPEDRLSDDELTDIAAEYMEGMGWGGQPYVVYKHTDIDRPHIHIVTVQVDSSGRKIGDSRRNERSVAETEKIERKYGLHRAKGRKRGELWQLAPVEPEKGDLKRQIASVVKPALSMYRFQTLGELRALLALYRIGVEEVGGTRGGRAYRGVLYTVLDANGKKTQAAPLKASRLGDDASLAKIEHVMASSGEQIGGKKLLALTRHRVGEALLDTTDETELRERLRKRHIDLYLRRNDTGRITGVTFIDHETRCVLNGSRLGKAFSANALHERFAAGRKTEPEQLRQSRRRPQIRKTHPSRRK
;
A
#
# COMPACT_ATOMS: atom_id res chain seq x y z
N MET A 1 7.84 -5.87 12.93
CA MET A 1 6.38 -6.14 13.14
C MET A 1 5.59 -4.85 13.05
N VAL A 2 4.43 -4.82 12.37
CA VAL A 2 3.59 -3.62 12.24
C VAL A 2 2.27 -3.84 12.96
N ALA A 3 1.92 -2.93 13.88
CA ALA A 3 0.63 -2.93 14.57
C ALA A 3 -0.32 -1.90 13.93
N ASN A 4 -1.58 -2.29 13.71
CA ASN A 4 -2.66 -1.37 13.34
C ASN A 4 -3.76 -1.44 14.39
N ILE A 5 -4.17 -0.29 14.91
CA ILE A 5 -5.20 -0.19 15.95
C ILE A 5 -6.38 0.59 15.37
N THR A 6 -7.55 0.00 15.38
CA THR A 6 -8.80 0.65 15.01
C THR A 6 -9.78 0.62 16.17
N THR A 7 -10.64 1.64 16.27
CA THR A 7 -11.69 1.71 17.30
C THR A 7 -13.06 1.82 16.67
N GLY A 8 -14.05 1.21 17.28
CA GLY A 8 -15.43 1.16 16.79
C GLY A 8 -16.46 1.06 17.90
N LYS A 9 -17.73 1.02 17.49
CA LYS A 9 -18.89 0.79 18.39
C LYS A 9 -19.40 -0.64 18.30
N ASP A 10 -19.12 -1.34 17.19
CA ASP A 10 -19.68 -2.63 16.85
C ASP A 10 -18.74 -3.77 17.25
N ILE A 11 -19.00 -4.33 18.42
CA ILE A 11 -18.25 -5.47 18.97
C ILE A 11 -18.56 -6.75 18.19
N TYR A 12 -19.86 -6.94 17.85
CA TYR A 12 -20.30 -8.10 17.12
C TYR A 12 -19.68 -8.15 15.71
N GLY A 13 -19.69 -7.02 15.00
CA GLY A 13 -19.07 -6.91 13.68
C GLY A 13 -17.58 -7.18 13.71
N ALA A 14 -16.86 -6.71 14.75
CA ALA A 14 -15.43 -6.96 14.91
C ALA A 14 -15.14 -8.46 15.12
N LEU A 15 -15.89 -9.12 15.97
CA LEU A 15 -15.76 -10.57 16.21
C LEU A 15 -16.18 -11.38 14.99
N ALA A 16 -17.33 -11.07 14.38
CA ALA A 16 -17.84 -11.78 13.21
C ALA A 16 -16.92 -11.66 12.00
N TYR A 17 -16.20 -10.55 11.85
CA TYR A 17 -15.17 -10.39 10.81
C TYR A 17 -14.08 -11.46 10.95
N ASN A 18 -13.56 -11.65 12.17
CA ASN A 18 -12.51 -12.62 12.45
C ASN A 18 -13.03 -14.06 12.39
N GLN A 19 -14.21 -14.33 12.98
CA GLN A 19 -14.82 -15.65 12.99
C GLN A 19 -15.09 -16.19 11.57
N ARG A 20 -15.53 -15.35 10.65
CA ARG A 20 -15.69 -15.75 9.24
C ARG A 20 -14.41 -16.27 8.58
N LYS A 21 -13.24 -15.87 9.07
CA LYS A 21 -11.96 -16.44 8.60
C LYS A 21 -11.73 -17.82 9.19
N VAL A 22 -12.07 -18.01 10.46
CA VAL A 22 -12.03 -19.31 11.14
C VAL A 22 -12.96 -20.29 10.45
N ASP A 23 -14.21 -19.91 10.20
CA ASP A 23 -15.24 -20.74 9.55
C ASP A 23 -14.85 -21.17 8.13
N ARG A 24 -13.99 -20.37 7.46
CA ARG A 24 -13.47 -20.67 6.12
C ARG A 24 -12.14 -21.44 6.13
N GLY A 25 -11.67 -21.89 7.28
CA GLY A 25 -10.39 -22.59 7.43
C GLY A 25 -9.17 -21.69 7.15
N LYS A 26 -9.34 -20.35 7.22
CA LYS A 26 -8.30 -19.35 7.00
C LYS A 26 -7.89 -18.60 8.27
N GLY A 27 -8.21 -19.18 9.42
CA GLY A 27 -7.88 -18.65 10.73
C GLY A 27 -8.19 -19.63 11.83
N THR A 28 -7.65 -19.34 13.01
CA THR A 28 -7.92 -20.06 14.27
C THR A 28 -8.03 -19.06 15.40
N VAL A 29 -8.78 -19.41 16.44
CA VAL A 29 -8.71 -18.71 17.73
C VAL A 29 -7.50 -19.25 18.46
N LEU A 30 -6.50 -18.40 18.76
CA LEU A 30 -5.28 -18.81 19.48
C LEU A 30 -5.48 -18.77 20.99
N ALA A 31 -6.06 -17.67 21.48
CA ALA A 31 -6.18 -17.43 22.90
C ALA A 31 -7.34 -16.51 23.23
N THR A 32 -7.79 -16.59 24.47
CA THR A 32 -8.68 -15.62 25.11
C THR A 32 -8.11 -15.23 26.47
N SER A 33 -8.37 -14.01 26.92
CA SER A 33 -7.99 -13.54 28.25
C SER A 33 -9.19 -12.89 28.91
N ASN A 34 -9.38 -13.13 30.20
CA ASN A 34 -10.49 -12.62 31.01
C ASN A 34 -11.90 -12.86 30.41
N ILE A 35 -12.02 -13.94 29.65
CA ILE A 35 -13.28 -14.41 29.04
C ILE A 35 -13.59 -15.77 29.66
N ARG A 36 -14.84 -15.94 30.12
CA ARG A 36 -15.30 -17.23 30.64
C ARG A 36 -15.41 -18.23 29.51
N PHE A 37 -14.86 -19.40 29.73
CA PHE A 37 -14.90 -20.48 28.75
C PHE A 37 -16.32 -21.04 28.67
N PRO A 38 -16.94 -21.14 27.49
CA PRO A 38 -18.22 -21.85 27.35
C PRO A 38 -18.05 -23.31 27.74
N ALA A 39 -19.05 -23.88 28.38
CA ALA A 39 -19.04 -25.29 28.84
C ALA A 39 -18.88 -26.29 27.66
N ASP A 40 -19.32 -25.91 26.45
CA ASP A 40 -19.20 -26.70 25.23
C ASP A 40 -17.87 -26.52 24.47
N GLY A 41 -16.97 -25.68 24.98
CA GLY A 41 -15.65 -25.39 24.37
C GLY A 41 -15.73 -24.62 23.04
N ARG A 42 -16.92 -24.15 22.63
CA ARG A 42 -17.13 -23.46 21.35
C ARG A 42 -17.29 -21.97 21.55
N PHE A 43 -16.41 -21.20 20.94
CA PHE A 43 -16.51 -19.74 20.93
C PHE A 43 -17.41 -19.25 19.79
N GLY A 44 -18.70 -19.16 20.05
CA GLY A 44 -19.61 -18.45 19.13
C GLY A 44 -19.46 -16.94 19.25
N VAL A 45 -19.65 -16.21 18.14
CA VAL A 45 -19.55 -14.73 18.09
C VAL A 45 -20.44 -14.07 19.13
N ALA A 46 -21.68 -14.57 19.34
CA ALA A 46 -22.59 -14.01 20.31
C ALA A 46 -22.08 -14.19 21.75
N ALA A 47 -21.59 -15.36 22.11
CA ALA A 47 -21.06 -15.62 23.45
C ALA A 47 -19.84 -14.77 23.77
N LEU A 48 -18.93 -14.61 22.82
CA LEU A 48 -17.76 -13.72 22.95
C LEU A 48 -18.17 -12.24 23.07
N ALA A 49 -19.16 -11.82 22.28
CA ALA A 49 -19.67 -10.45 22.37
C ALA A 49 -20.32 -10.18 23.73
N ASP A 50 -21.09 -11.12 24.25
CA ASP A 50 -21.72 -11.02 25.58
C ASP A 50 -20.69 -10.94 26.71
N GLU A 51 -19.59 -11.68 26.63
CA GLU A 51 -18.51 -11.61 27.63
C GLU A 51 -17.80 -10.25 27.60
N LEU A 52 -17.49 -9.71 26.40
CA LEU A 52 -16.89 -8.38 26.25
C LEU A 52 -17.86 -7.26 26.68
N LEU A 53 -19.16 -7.40 26.41
CA LEU A 53 -20.19 -6.47 26.84
C LEU A 53 -20.39 -6.47 28.36
N ARG A 54 -20.40 -7.67 28.98
CA ARG A 54 -20.52 -7.82 30.45
C ARG A 54 -19.42 -7.15 31.25
N TRP A 55 -18.22 -7.06 30.65
CA TRP A 55 -17.08 -6.33 31.25
C TRP A 55 -17.35 -4.85 31.39
N MET A 56 -18.08 -4.27 30.45
CA MET A 56 -18.37 -2.84 30.44
C MET A 56 -19.63 -2.52 31.24
N PRO A 57 -19.61 -1.47 32.10
CA PRO A 57 -20.83 -0.95 32.69
C PRO A 57 -21.85 -0.49 31.64
N SER A 58 -23.13 -0.52 32.01
CA SER A 58 -24.24 -0.11 31.14
C SER A 58 -24.13 1.36 30.66
N HIS A 59 -23.49 2.20 31.43
CA HIS A 59 -23.30 3.63 31.12
C HIS A 59 -21.82 3.97 31.02
N ILE A 60 -21.34 4.07 29.79
CA ILE A 60 -19.96 4.51 29.48
C ILE A 60 -19.97 5.80 28.66
N ARG A 61 -19.04 6.71 28.93
CA ARG A 61 -18.87 7.95 28.15
C ARG A 61 -18.12 7.74 26.84
N THR A 62 -17.46 6.61 26.66
CA THR A 62 -16.62 6.32 25.51
C THR A 62 -17.49 5.92 24.33
N GLU A 63 -17.52 6.75 23.28
CA GLU A 63 -18.34 6.49 22.09
C GLU A 63 -17.88 5.30 21.25
N LYS A 64 -16.60 4.96 21.28
CA LYS A 64 -15.99 3.86 20.51
C LYS A 64 -15.22 2.91 21.42
N PRO A 65 -15.93 2.13 22.25
CA PRO A 65 -15.29 1.28 23.26
C PRO A 65 -14.56 0.07 22.69
N VAL A 66 -14.90 -0.38 21.49
CA VAL A 66 -14.30 -1.57 20.85
C VAL A 66 -12.96 -1.22 20.24
N VAL A 67 -11.96 -2.05 20.48
CA VAL A 67 -10.64 -1.96 19.87
C VAL A 67 -10.37 -3.24 19.07
N HIS A 68 -9.96 -3.07 17.84
CA HIS A 68 -9.49 -4.13 16.98
C HIS A 68 -8.05 -3.84 16.55
N ILE A 69 -7.15 -4.71 16.92
CA ILE A 69 -5.71 -4.62 16.69
C ILE A 69 -5.32 -5.70 15.68
N SER A 70 -4.45 -5.38 14.73
CA SER A 70 -3.75 -6.40 13.96
C SER A 70 -2.25 -6.26 14.17
N LEU A 71 -1.59 -7.35 14.54
CA LEU A 71 -0.13 -7.46 14.62
C LEU A 71 0.36 -8.26 13.43
N ASN A 72 1.26 -7.66 12.67
CA ASN A 72 1.74 -8.18 11.41
C ASN A 72 3.25 -8.33 11.49
N PRO A 73 3.78 -9.55 11.77
CA PRO A 73 5.19 -9.87 11.66
C PRO A 73 5.71 -9.69 10.24
N ASP A 74 7.01 -9.68 10.06
CA ASP A 74 7.62 -9.69 8.74
C ASP A 74 7.29 -11.01 8.02
N PRO A 75 7.13 -11.02 6.68
CA PRO A 75 6.92 -12.26 5.94
C PRO A 75 8.02 -13.31 6.09
N GLU A 76 9.23 -12.90 6.45
CA GLU A 76 10.37 -13.78 6.68
C GLU A 76 10.40 -14.36 8.11
N ASP A 77 9.65 -13.75 9.04
CA ASP A 77 9.55 -14.25 10.42
C ASP A 77 8.76 -15.56 10.46
N ARG A 78 9.30 -16.54 11.18
CA ARG A 78 8.65 -17.83 11.42
C ARG A 78 8.28 -17.91 12.89
N LEU A 79 7.00 -17.82 13.19
CA LEU A 79 6.46 -17.81 14.54
C LEU A 79 5.49 -18.98 14.72
N SER A 80 5.64 -19.70 15.81
CA SER A 80 4.70 -20.71 16.27
C SER A 80 3.41 -20.07 16.82
N ASP A 81 2.40 -20.87 17.04
CA ASP A 81 1.14 -20.40 17.64
C ASP A 81 1.32 -19.95 19.10
N ASP A 82 2.21 -20.61 19.84
CA ASP A 82 2.57 -20.21 21.20
C ASP A 82 3.30 -18.86 21.23
N GLU A 83 4.28 -18.66 20.36
CA GLU A 83 4.97 -17.35 20.23
C GLU A 83 4.03 -16.23 19.80
N LEU A 84 3.10 -16.49 18.89
CA LEU A 84 2.07 -15.51 18.50
C LEU A 84 1.14 -15.17 19.66
N THR A 85 0.81 -16.15 20.51
CA THR A 85 0.00 -15.96 21.71
C THR A 85 0.73 -15.11 22.73
N ASP A 86 2.00 -15.43 23.00
CA ASP A 86 2.85 -14.67 23.93
C ASP A 86 3.05 -13.22 23.44
N ILE A 87 3.32 -13.03 22.16
CA ILE A 87 3.42 -11.71 21.52
C ILE A 87 2.12 -10.90 21.70
N ALA A 88 0.95 -11.54 21.56
CA ALA A 88 -0.32 -10.88 21.78
C ALA A 88 -0.46 -10.42 23.23
N ALA A 89 -0.16 -11.30 24.19
CA ALA A 89 -0.25 -10.98 25.61
C ALA A 89 0.72 -9.86 26.01
N GLU A 90 1.98 -9.91 25.59
CA GLU A 90 2.97 -8.87 25.85
C GLU A 90 2.58 -7.52 25.23
N TYR A 91 2.08 -7.55 24.01
CA TYR A 91 1.60 -6.33 23.37
C TYR A 91 0.43 -5.71 24.12
N MET A 92 -0.53 -6.53 24.56
CA MET A 92 -1.69 -6.08 25.34
C MET A 92 -1.25 -5.48 26.68
N GLU A 93 -0.30 -6.13 27.37
CA GLU A 93 0.29 -5.62 28.64
C GLU A 93 0.99 -4.29 28.43
N GLY A 94 1.89 -4.19 27.45
CA GLY A 94 2.65 -2.97 27.14
C GLY A 94 1.78 -1.79 26.69
N MET A 95 0.62 -2.09 26.09
CA MET A 95 -0.38 -1.09 25.74
C MET A 95 -1.30 -0.71 26.92
N GLY A 96 -1.17 -1.35 28.08
CA GLY A 96 -2.01 -1.15 29.24
C GLY A 96 -3.41 -1.79 29.13
N TRP A 97 -3.55 -2.77 28.28
CA TRP A 97 -4.77 -3.56 28.06
C TRP A 97 -4.66 -5.00 28.56
N GLY A 98 -3.59 -5.37 29.28
CA GLY A 98 -3.38 -6.74 29.78
C GLY A 98 -4.48 -7.24 30.70
N GLY A 99 -5.07 -6.36 31.52
CA GLY A 99 -6.20 -6.67 32.38
C GLY A 99 -7.56 -6.74 31.68
N GLN A 100 -7.65 -6.39 30.38
CA GLN A 100 -8.90 -6.38 29.63
C GLN A 100 -9.30 -7.78 29.14
N PRO A 101 -10.62 -8.03 28.92
CA PRO A 101 -11.02 -9.21 28.18
C PRO A 101 -10.65 -9.04 26.70
N TYR A 102 -10.04 -10.08 26.11
CA TYR A 102 -9.72 -10.06 24.69
C TYR A 102 -9.72 -11.45 24.06
N VAL A 103 -9.85 -11.47 22.73
CA VAL A 103 -9.77 -12.67 21.90
C VAL A 103 -8.67 -12.47 20.89
N VAL A 104 -7.79 -13.46 20.74
CA VAL A 104 -6.69 -13.48 19.74
C VAL A 104 -7.05 -14.45 18.62
N TYR A 105 -7.08 -13.97 17.40
CA TYR A 105 -7.28 -14.75 16.19
C TYR A 105 -5.98 -14.76 15.37
N LYS A 106 -5.57 -15.92 14.89
CA LYS A 106 -4.56 -16.05 13.84
C LYS A 106 -5.25 -16.11 12.49
N HIS A 107 -4.74 -15.38 11.51
CA HIS A 107 -5.19 -15.45 10.13
C HIS A 107 -4.06 -15.93 9.21
N THR A 108 -4.42 -16.77 8.23
CA THR A 108 -3.54 -17.34 7.22
C THR A 108 -4.07 -17.09 5.80
N ASP A 109 -4.91 -16.06 5.64
CA ASP A 109 -5.54 -15.69 4.36
C ASP A 109 -4.64 -14.86 3.42
N ILE A 110 -3.43 -14.58 3.86
CA ILE A 110 -2.33 -13.97 3.09
C ILE A 110 -1.06 -14.79 3.33
N ASP A 111 -0.02 -14.55 2.53
CA ASP A 111 1.23 -15.33 2.52
C ASP A 111 2.05 -15.27 3.83
N ARG A 112 1.59 -14.53 4.82
CA ARG A 112 2.19 -14.46 6.16
C ARG A 112 1.14 -14.65 7.24
N PRO A 113 1.43 -15.42 8.30
CA PRO A 113 0.62 -15.44 9.50
C PRO A 113 0.58 -14.06 10.16
N HIS A 114 -0.59 -13.66 10.61
CA HIS A 114 -0.78 -12.42 11.37
C HIS A 114 -1.91 -12.62 12.37
N ILE A 115 -1.86 -11.86 13.46
CA ILE A 115 -2.87 -11.98 14.50
C ILE A 115 -3.77 -10.75 14.59
N HIS A 116 -4.99 -10.99 14.96
CA HIS A 116 -5.99 -9.99 15.27
C HIS A 116 -6.44 -10.14 16.71
N ILE A 117 -6.50 -9.03 17.44
CA ILE A 117 -6.97 -8.98 18.82
C ILE A 117 -8.22 -8.10 18.87
N VAL A 118 -9.30 -8.62 19.42
CA VAL A 118 -10.52 -7.86 19.67
C VAL A 118 -10.68 -7.69 21.19
N THR A 119 -10.78 -6.44 21.64
CA THR A 119 -10.90 -6.07 23.05
C THR A 119 -11.73 -4.80 23.21
N VAL A 120 -11.87 -4.33 24.45
CA VAL A 120 -12.50 -3.07 24.81
C VAL A 120 -11.53 -2.13 25.51
N GLN A 121 -11.65 -0.81 25.28
CA GLN A 121 -10.75 0.20 25.86
C GLN A 121 -11.36 0.94 27.08
N VAL A 122 -12.32 0.30 27.75
CA VAL A 122 -12.90 0.78 29.01
C VAL A 122 -12.69 -0.28 30.07
N ASP A 123 -12.29 0.14 31.28
CA ASP A 123 -12.15 -0.74 32.42
C ASP A 123 -13.53 -1.10 33.02
N SER A 124 -13.53 -2.02 34.00
CA SER A 124 -14.76 -2.46 34.68
C SER A 124 -15.48 -1.36 35.45
N SER A 125 -14.83 -0.20 35.68
CA SER A 125 -15.46 1.00 36.26
C SER A 125 -16.03 1.96 35.21
N GLY A 126 -15.90 1.65 33.91
CA GLY A 126 -16.37 2.47 32.79
C GLY A 126 -15.42 3.60 32.40
N ARG A 127 -14.21 3.67 32.98
CA ARG A 127 -13.20 4.65 32.63
C ARG A 127 -12.44 4.20 31.39
N LYS A 128 -12.19 5.14 30.48
CA LYS A 128 -11.38 4.86 29.30
C LYS A 128 -9.91 4.65 29.70
N ILE A 129 -9.31 3.56 29.24
CA ILE A 129 -7.89 3.32 29.35
C ILE A 129 -7.13 4.37 28.50
N GLY A 130 -6.11 4.97 29.08
CA GLY A 130 -5.41 6.09 28.47
C GLY A 130 -4.89 5.78 27.05
N ASP A 131 -5.30 6.60 26.11
CA ASP A 131 -4.93 6.48 24.69
C ASP A 131 -4.00 7.61 24.19
N SER A 132 -3.49 8.44 25.11
CA SER A 132 -2.51 9.46 24.76
C SER A 132 -1.27 8.80 24.16
N ARG A 133 -0.78 9.38 23.04
CA ARG A 133 0.38 8.86 22.30
C ARG A 133 0.28 7.37 21.94
N ARG A 134 -0.95 6.86 21.75
CA ARG A 134 -1.19 5.43 21.50
C ARG A 134 -0.33 4.88 20.36
N ASN A 135 -0.19 5.63 19.28
CA ASN A 135 0.62 5.19 18.14
C ASN A 135 2.12 5.13 18.46
N GLU A 136 2.65 6.08 19.21
CA GLU A 136 4.05 6.09 19.66
C GLU A 136 4.32 4.93 20.61
N ARG A 137 3.42 4.70 21.58
CA ARG A 137 3.49 3.55 22.50
C ARG A 137 3.44 2.22 21.74
N SER A 138 2.52 2.09 20.78
CA SER A 138 2.37 0.90 19.95
C SER A 138 3.66 0.59 19.17
N VAL A 139 4.30 1.63 18.59
CA VAL A 139 5.58 1.46 17.89
C VAL A 139 6.69 1.04 18.88
N ALA A 140 6.77 1.69 20.05
CA ALA A 140 7.78 1.33 21.06
C ALA A 140 7.60 -0.12 21.54
N GLU A 141 6.35 -0.56 21.71
CA GLU A 141 6.06 -1.92 22.17
C GLU A 141 6.37 -2.97 21.08
N THR A 142 6.00 -2.70 19.82
CA THR A 142 6.40 -3.59 18.72
C THR A 142 7.91 -3.68 18.57
N GLU A 143 8.68 -2.61 18.79
CA GLU A 143 10.14 -2.62 18.77
C GLU A 143 10.76 -3.44 19.92
N LYS A 144 10.12 -3.48 21.10
CA LYS A 144 10.57 -4.33 22.21
C LYS A 144 10.35 -5.81 21.88
N ILE A 145 9.16 -6.14 21.34
CA ILE A 145 8.80 -7.49 20.94
C ILE A 145 9.74 -7.97 19.81
N GLU A 146 9.98 -7.15 18.79
CA GLU A 146 10.93 -7.48 17.71
C GLU A 146 12.33 -7.84 18.27
N ARG A 147 12.82 -7.09 19.24
CA ARG A 147 14.12 -7.37 19.87
C ARG A 147 14.11 -8.64 20.70
N LYS A 148 13.02 -8.87 21.47
CA LYS A 148 12.91 -10.03 22.36
C LYS A 148 12.84 -11.34 21.57
N TYR A 149 12.06 -11.37 20.50
CA TYR A 149 11.84 -12.56 19.68
C TYR A 149 12.77 -12.67 18.47
N GLY A 150 13.76 -11.76 18.33
CA GLY A 150 14.70 -11.78 17.21
C GLY A 150 14.08 -11.53 15.84
N LEU A 151 12.95 -10.80 15.79
CA LEU A 151 12.20 -10.55 14.57
C LEU A 151 12.83 -9.47 13.70
N HIS A 152 12.50 -9.50 12.43
CA HIS A 152 12.87 -8.43 11.48
C HIS A 152 12.26 -7.10 11.89
N ARG A 153 13.12 -6.07 12.00
CA ARG A 153 12.70 -4.74 12.45
C ARG A 153 11.87 -4.03 11.39
N ALA A 154 10.67 -3.57 11.77
CA ALA A 154 9.86 -2.70 10.92
C ALA A 154 10.42 -1.26 10.83
N LYS A 155 11.08 -0.77 11.90
CA LYS A 155 11.70 0.57 11.94
C LYS A 155 13.01 0.60 11.16
N GLY A 156 13.12 1.57 10.24
CA GLY A 156 14.32 1.72 9.38
C GLY A 156 14.14 1.12 8.00
N ARG A 157 13.22 0.23 7.77
CA ARG A 157 12.74 -0.08 6.41
C ARG A 157 11.93 1.12 5.92
N LYS A 158 12.41 1.79 4.88
CA LYS A 158 11.63 2.85 4.22
C LYS A 158 10.25 2.30 3.92
N ARG A 159 9.20 3.08 4.20
CA ARG A 159 7.78 2.67 3.98
C ARG A 159 7.52 2.05 2.59
N GLY A 160 8.43 2.26 1.64
CA GLY A 160 8.42 1.68 0.30
C GLY A 160 9.04 0.30 0.14
N GLU A 161 9.83 -0.21 1.11
CA GLU A 161 10.46 -1.53 1.03
C GLU A 161 9.54 -2.66 1.54
N LEU A 162 8.55 -2.30 2.40
CA LEU A 162 7.56 -3.23 2.94
C LEU A 162 6.36 -3.50 2.01
N TRP A 163 6.22 -2.72 0.93
CA TRP A 163 5.11 -2.85 0.01
C TRP A 163 5.60 -3.37 -1.34
N GLN A 164 5.70 -4.67 -1.47
CA GLN A 164 5.73 -5.29 -2.80
C GLN A 164 4.32 -5.20 -3.36
N LEU A 165 4.11 -4.25 -4.28
CA LEU A 165 2.86 -4.18 -5.02
C LEU A 165 2.78 -5.41 -5.92
N ALA A 166 1.73 -6.21 -5.76
CA ALA A 166 1.48 -7.39 -6.59
C ALA A 166 0.32 -7.13 -7.55
N PRO A 167 0.37 -7.68 -8.77
CA PRO A 167 -0.75 -7.61 -9.69
C PRO A 167 -2.03 -8.20 -9.08
N VAL A 168 -3.18 -7.62 -9.43
CA VAL A 168 -4.49 -8.14 -9.04
C VAL A 168 -4.76 -9.46 -9.75
N GLU A 169 -5.20 -10.46 -9.00
CA GLU A 169 -5.56 -11.79 -9.46
C GLU A 169 -7.03 -12.06 -9.12
N PRO A 170 -7.95 -11.88 -10.08
CA PRO A 170 -9.40 -11.99 -9.84
C PRO A 170 -9.83 -13.33 -9.25
N GLU A 171 -9.15 -14.39 -9.63
CA GLU A 171 -9.38 -15.76 -9.20
C GLU A 171 -9.11 -15.99 -7.71
N LYS A 172 -8.27 -15.16 -7.09
CA LYS A 172 -7.99 -15.22 -5.64
C LYS A 172 -9.09 -14.56 -4.79
N GLY A 173 -10.10 -13.96 -5.40
CA GLY A 173 -11.22 -13.30 -4.71
C GLY A 173 -10.84 -11.98 -4.03
N ASP A 174 -11.76 -11.41 -3.25
CA ASP A 174 -11.63 -10.12 -2.54
C ASP A 174 -10.95 -8.99 -3.36
N LEU A 175 -11.47 -8.75 -4.55
CA LEU A 175 -10.96 -7.70 -5.46
C LEU A 175 -10.85 -6.32 -4.79
N LYS A 176 -11.78 -5.99 -3.87
CA LYS A 176 -11.74 -4.73 -3.14
C LYS A 176 -10.43 -4.61 -2.33
N ARG A 177 -10.05 -5.66 -1.63
CA ARG A 177 -8.83 -5.69 -0.82
C ARG A 177 -7.59 -5.67 -1.70
N GLN A 178 -7.56 -6.46 -2.78
CA GLN A 178 -6.45 -6.48 -3.72
C GLN A 178 -6.24 -5.10 -4.38
N ILE A 179 -7.29 -4.46 -4.87
CA ILE A 179 -7.20 -3.11 -5.45
C ILE A 179 -6.73 -2.10 -4.40
N ALA A 180 -7.27 -2.15 -3.17
CA ALA A 180 -6.86 -1.26 -2.09
C ALA A 180 -5.38 -1.41 -1.72
N SER A 181 -4.85 -2.66 -1.70
CA SER A 181 -3.45 -2.94 -1.37
C SER A 181 -2.45 -2.43 -2.41
N VAL A 182 -2.90 -2.14 -3.62
CA VAL A 182 -2.09 -1.53 -4.67
C VAL A 182 -2.31 -0.01 -4.73
N VAL A 183 -3.57 0.44 -4.83
CA VAL A 183 -3.90 1.84 -5.07
C VAL A 183 -3.42 2.75 -3.94
N LYS A 184 -3.72 2.40 -2.69
CA LYS A 184 -3.35 3.26 -1.54
C LYS A 184 -1.84 3.45 -1.39
N PRO A 185 -1.01 2.39 -1.41
CA PRO A 185 0.43 2.55 -1.42
C PRO A 185 0.97 3.28 -2.65
N ALA A 186 0.43 3.02 -3.84
CA ALA A 186 0.83 3.71 -5.07
C ALA A 186 0.65 5.23 -4.93
N LEU A 187 -0.53 5.68 -4.45
CA LEU A 187 -0.82 7.11 -4.20
C LEU A 187 0.00 7.72 -3.06
N SER A 188 0.49 6.91 -2.15
CA SER A 188 1.33 7.35 -1.02
C SER A 188 2.81 7.47 -1.38
N MET A 189 3.30 6.58 -2.26
CA MET A 189 4.74 6.43 -2.52
C MET A 189 5.20 7.09 -3.81
N TYR A 190 4.37 7.06 -4.86
CA TYR A 190 4.78 7.53 -6.18
C TYR A 190 4.42 8.99 -6.43
N ARG A 191 5.23 9.63 -7.27
CA ARG A 191 5.06 11.00 -7.74
C ARG A 191 4.67 10.97 -9.21
N PHE A 192 3.55 11.59 -9.52
CA PHE A 192 3.03 11.72 -10.88
C PHE A 192 2.24 13.03 -10.99
N GLN A 193 2.11 13.60 -12.18
CA GLN A 193 1.43 14.88 -12.40
C GLN A 193 0.19 14.79 -13.28
N THR A 194 -0.06 13.61 -13.85
CA THR A 194 -1.23 13.41 -14.72
C THR A 194 -1.93 12.09 -14.40
N LEU A 195 -3.23 12.05 -14.66
CA LEU A 195 -3.99 10.80 -14.56
C LEU A 195 -3.47 9.72 -15.54
N GLY A 196 -2.88 10.13 -16.66
CA GLY A 196 -2.23 9.21 -17.61
C GLY A 196 -1.01 8.52 -17.03
N GLU A 197 -0.20 9.24 -16.24
CA GLU A 197 0.94 8.66 -15.52
C GLU A 197 0.46 7.68 -14.42
N LEU A 198 -0.59 8.02 -13.68
CA LEU A 198 -1.20 7.09 -12.71
C LEU A 198 -1.76 5.84 -13.40
N ARG A 199 -2.42 5.98 -14.55
CA ARG A 199 -2.90 4.84 -15.36
C ARG A 199 -1.77 3.90 -15.73
N ALA A 200 -0.63 4.42 -16.18
CA ALA A 200 0.53 3.64 -16.53
C ALA A 200 1.10 2.86 -15.33
N LEU A 201 1.19 3.49 -14.16
CA LEU A 201 1.63 2.85 -12.93
C LEU A 201 0.68 1.72 -12.52
N LEU A 202 -0.62 2.00 -12.45
CA LEU A 202 -1.61 1.02 -11.98
C LEU A 202 -1.80 -0.13 -12.97
N ALA A 203 -1.60 0.10 -14.27
CA ALA A 203 -1.68 -0.95 -15.29
C ALA A 203 -0.63 -2.06 -15.10
N LEU A 204 0.55 -1.77 -14.54
CA LEU A 204 1.54 -2.78 -14.15
C LEU A 204 0.97 -3.81 -13.16
N TYR A 205 -0.01 -3.39 -12.38
CA TYR A 205 -0.66 -4.20 -11.35
C TYR A 205 -2.07 -4.64 -11.76
N ARG A 206 -2.36 -4.64 -13.06
CA ARG A 206 -3.67 -5.02 -13.64
C ARG A 206 -4.85 -4.18 -13.12
N ILE A 207 -4.62 -2.92 -12.83
CA ILE A 207 -5.66 -1.99 -12.40
C ILE A 207 -5.79 -0.84 -13.41
N GLY A 208 -7.01 -0.68 -13.95
CA GLY A 208 -7.40 0.51 -14.70
C GLY A 208 -7.97 1.57 -13.75
N VAL A 209 -7.79 2.85 -14.10
CA VAL A 209 -8.38 3.98 -13.37
C VAL A 209 -9.04 4.94 -14.34
N GLU A 210 -10.29 5.30 -14.05
CA GLU A 210 -11.12 6.18 -14.90
C GLU A 210 -11.77 7.25 -14.06
N GLU A 211 -11.67 8.47 -14.51
CA GLU A 211 -12.47 9.55 -13.97
C GLU A 211 -13.88 9.46 -14.56
N VAL A 212 -14.87 9.60 -13.69
CA VAL A 212 -16.28 9.62 -14.03
C VAL A 212 -16.93 10.85 -13.44
N GLY A 213 -17.87 11.42 -14.16
CA GLY A 213 -18.63 12.57 -13.70
C GLY A 213 -20.01 12.58 -14.32
N GLY A 214 -20.89 13.40 -13.76
CA GLY A 214 -22.25 13.56 -14.23
C GLY A 214 -23.05 14.45 -13.30
N THR A 215 -24.38 14.49 -13.52
CA THR A 215 -25.32 15.21 -12.67
C THR A 215 -26.33 14.23 -12.08
N ARG A 216 -26.54 14.29 -10.77
CA ARG A 216 -27.54 13.48 -10.06
C ARG A 216 -28.37 14.40 -9.15
N GLY A 217 -29.66 14.44 -9.34
CA GLY A 217 -30.55 15.32 -8.55
C GLY A 217 -30.14 16.80 -8.63
N GLY A 218 -29.73 17.28 -9.83
CA GLY A 218 -29.30 18.67 -10.02
C GLY A 218 -27.91 19.03 -9.51
N ARG A 219 -27.21 18.09 -8.86
CA ARG A 219 -25.83 18.27 -8.34
C ARG A 219 -24.81 17.57 -9.21
N ALA A 220 -23.81 18.31 -9.67
CA ALA A 220 -22.68 17.73 -10.37
C ALA A 220 -21.84 16.84 -9.42
N TYR A 221 -21.38 15.70 -9.92
CA TYR A 221 -20.45 14.85 -9.20
C TYR A 221 -19.24 14.48 -10.07
N ARG A 222 -18.08 14.30 -9.46
CA ARG A 222 -16.88 13.74 -10.05
C ARG A 222 -16.34 12.63 -9.15
N GLY A 223 -15.77 11.62 -9.73
CA GLY A 223 -15.23 10.50 -8.98
C GLY A 223 -14.31 9.64 -9.82
N VAL A 224 -13.81 8.56 -9.22
CA VAL A 224 -12.92 7.61 -9.87
C VAL A 224 -13.49 6.20 -9.74
N LEU A 225 -13.36 5.44 -10.81
CA LEU A 225 -13.58 4.01 -10.86
C LEU A 225 -12.26 3.28 -11.06
N TYR A 226 -12.08 2.20 -10.32
CA TYR A 226 -10.99 1.24 -10.51
C TYR A 226 -11.55 -0.03 -11.16
N THR A 227 -10.91 -0.47 -12.23
CA THR A 227 -11.29 -1.68 -12.98
C THR A 227 -10.17 -2.69 -12.94
N VAL A 228 -10.49 -3.96 -13.11
CA VAL A 228 -9.47 -5.00 -13.22
C VAL A 228 -9.14 -5.19 -14.70
N LEU A 229 -7.85 -5.25 -15.01
CA LEU A 229 -7.33 -5.48 -16.35
C LEU A 229 -6.82 -6.92 -16.50
N ASP A 230 -6.95 -7.47 -17.68
CA ASP A 230 -6.32 -8.73 -18.05
C ASP A 230 -4.80 -8.56 -18.34
N ALA A 231 -4.12 -9.63 -18.70
CA ALA A 231 -2.69 -9.59 -19.02
C ALA A 231 -2.36 -8.71 -20.25
N ASN A 232 -3.35 -8.42 -21.09
CA ASN A 232 -3.21 -7.58 -22.29
C ASN A 232 -3.60 -6.12 -22.02
N GLY A 233 -3.94 -5.78 -20.77
CA GLY A 233 -4.36 -4.44 -20.38
C GLY A 233 -5.81 -4.08 -20.74
N LYS A 234 -6.64 -5.05 -21.16
CA LYS A 234 -8.06 -4.88 -21.45
C LYS A 234 -8.88 -5.07 -20.18
N LYS A 235 -10.01 -4.35 -20.07
CA LYS A 235 -10.94 -4.51 -18.95
C LYS A 235 -11.51 -5.92 -18.93
N THR A 236 -11.53 -6.52 -17.75
CA THR A 236 -12.20 -7.79 -17.51
C THR A 236 -13.71 -7.59 -17.28
N GLN A 237 -14.45 -8.68 -17.13
CA GLN A 237 -15.88 -8.66 -16.76
C GLN A 237 -16.13 -8.29 -15.28
N ALA A 238 -15.07 -8.12 -14.47
CA ALA A 238 -15.21 -7.74 -13.07
C ALA A 238 -15.86 -6.35 -12.95
N ALA A 239 -16.84 -6.23 -12.05
CA ALA A 239 -17.55 -4.97 -11.83
C ALA A 239 -16.59 -3.87 -11.37
N PRO A 240 -16.66 -2.65 -11.96
CA PRO A 240 -15.83 -1.53 -11.55
C PRO A 240 -16.05 -1.16 -10.09
N LEU A 241 -14.99 -0.86 -9.38
CA LEU A 241 -15.02 -0.48 -7.97
C LEU A 241 -14.95 1.04 -7.82
N LYS A 242 -15.97 1.65 -7.22
CA LYS A 242 -15.97 3.10 -6.91
C LYS A 242 -14.89 3.41 -5.87
N ALA A 243 -14.14 4.48 -6.08
CA ALA A 243 -13.08 4.94 -5.15
C ALA A 243 -13.60 5.15 -3.71
N SER A 244 -14.84 5.64 -3.55
CA SER A 244 -15.49 5.82 -2.24
C SER A 244 -15.61 4.53 -1.42
N ARG A 245 -15.61 3.35 -2.06
CA ARG A 245 -15.59 2.06 -1.37
C ARG A 245 -14.22 1.69 -0.81
N LEU A 246 -13.15 2.36 -1.27
CA LEU A 246 -11.79 2.17 -0.78
C LEU A 246 -11.42 3.17 0.33
N GLY A 247 -12.18 4.25 0.49
CA GLY A 247 -11.94 5.35 1.43
C GLY A 247 -11.16 6.51 0.81
N ASP A 248 -10.92 7.54 1.62
CA ASP A 248 -10.38 8.83 1.17
C ASP A 248 -8.98 8.72 0.55
N ASP A 249 -8.16 7.77 1.03
CA ASP A 249 -6.79 7.51 0.52
C ASP A 249 -6.74 7.00 -0.94
N ALA A 250 -7.89 6.69 -1.54
CA ALA A 250 -8.01 6.27 -2.92
C ALA A 250 -8.96 7.17 -3.73
N SER A 251 -9.40 8.29 -3.17
CA SER A 251 -10.37 9.21 -3.75
C SER A 251 -9.77 10.06 -4.89
N LEU A 252 -10.65 10.68 -5.71
CA LEU A 252 -10.23 11.66 -6.71
C LEU A 252 -9.47 12.83 -6.08
N ALA A 253 -9.94 13.34 -4.95
CA ALA A 253 -9.28 14.42 -4.22
C ALA A 253 -7.85 14.04 -3.79
N LYS A 254 -7.63 12.78 -3.36
CA LYS A 254 -6.28 12.28 -3.05
C LYS A 254 -5.39 12.24 -4.29
N ILE A 255 -5.91 11.79 -5.42
CA ILE A 255 -5.18 11.76 -6.71
C ILE A 255 -4.78 13.18 -7.14
N GLU A 256 -5.72 14.13 -7.11
CA GLU A 256 -5.49 15.54 -7.45
C GLU A 256 -4.45 16.18 -6.52
N HIS A 257 -4.52 15.90 -5.23
CA HIS A 257 -3.51 16.35 -4.26
C HIS A 257 -2.11 15.81 -4.57
N VAL A 258 -1.98 14.51 -4.92
CA VAL A 258 -0.70 13.92 -5.30
C VAL A 258 -0.18 14.55 -6.59
N MET A 259 -1.04 14.75 -7.60
CA MET A 259 -0.65 15.39 -8.86
C MET A 259 -0.12 16.82 -8.64
N ALA A 260 -0.80 17.62 -7.81
CA ALA A 260 -0.41 18.98 -7.50
C ALA A 260 0.93 19.04 -6.74
N SER A 261 1.08 18.24 -5.69
CA SER A 261 2.29 18.22 -4.85
C SER A 261 3.51 17.61 -5.53
N SER A 262 3.31 16.72 -6.51
CA SER A 262 4.40 16.03 -7.20
C SER A 262 5.25 16.95 -8.07
N GLY A 263 4.69 18.06 -8.58
CA GLY A 263 5.41 19.02 -9.41
C GLY A 263 6.64 19.59 -8.74
N GLU A 264 6.45 20.15 -7.56
CA GLU A 264 7.51 20.71 -6.74
C GLU A 264 8.54 19.66 -6.30
N GLN A 265 8.06 18.50 -5.88
CA GLN A 265 8.92 17.41 -5.41
C GLN A 265 9.82 16.84 -6.51
N ILE A 266 9.31 16.71 -7.74
CA ILE A 266 10.08 16.22 -8.89
C ILE A 266 11.11 17.25 -9.32
N GLY A 267 10.74 18.54 -9.39
CA GLY A 267 11.61 19.65 -9.75
C GLY A 267 12.68 19.93 -8.69
N GLY A 268 12.28 20.15 -7.45
CA GLY A 268 13.16 20.53 -6.35
C GLY A 268 14.22 19.47 -6.00
N LYS A 269 13.91 18.18 -6.15
CA LYS A 269 14.84 17.07 -5.88
C LYS A 269 15.64 16.62 -7.09
N LYS A 270 15.59 17.33 -8.22
CA LYS A 270 16.25 16.96 -9.47
C LYS A 270 15.91 15.55 -9.99
N LEU A 271 14.77 15.00 -9.56
CA LEU A 271 14.36 13.63 -9.87
C LEU A 271 14.12 13.43 -11.37
N LEU A 272 13.62 14.46 -12.05
CA LEU A 272 13.45 14.45 -13.50
C LEU A 272 14.79 14.22 -14.22
N ALA A 273 15.84 14.94 -13.81
CA ALA A 273 17.18 14.82 -14.41
C ALA A 273 17.79 13.44 -14.14
N LEU A 274 17.59 12.93 -12.92
CA LEU A 274 18.08 11.61 -12.54
C LEU A 274 17.39 10.50 -13.34
N THR A 275 16.05 10.49 -13.40
CA THR A 275 15.32 9.51 -14.21
C THR A 275 15.65 9.64 -15.70
N ARG A 276 15.78 10.87 -16.22
CA ARG A 276 16.24 11.10 -17.61
C ARG A 276 17.59 10.47 -17.89
N HIS A 277 18.56 10.65 -17.00
CA HIS A 277 19.88 10.05 -17.14
C HIS A 277 19.80 8.52 -17.17
N ARG A 278 19.12 7.91 -16.23
CA ARG A 278 18.97 6.45 -16.12
C ARG A 278 18.25 5.83 -17.32
N VAL A 279 17.19 6.49 -17.81
CA VAL A 279 16.48 6.06 -19.03
C VAL A 279 17.35 6.28 -20.26
N GLY A 280 18.09 7.38 -20.33
CA GLY A 280 19.05 7.68 -21.40
C GLY A 280 20.11 6.60 -21.54
N GLU A 281 20.72 6.20 -20.43
CA GLU A 281 21.69 5.11 -20.37
C GLU A 281 21.10 3.78 -20.89
N ALA A 282 19.84 3.47 -20.53
CA ALA A 282 19.19 2.26 -21.01
C ALA A 282 18.87 2.30 -22.51
N LEU A 283 18.56 3.48 -23.04
CA LEU A 283 18.18 3.68 -24.45
C LEU A 283 19.40 3.71 -25.40
N LEU A 284 20.63 3.83 -24.88
CA LEU A 284 21.84 3.83 -25.69
C LEU A 284 21.97 2.52 -26.46
N ASP A 285 22.35 2.64 -27.72
CA ASP A 285 22.68 1.51 -28.60
C ASP A 285 21.60 0.43 -28.77
N THR A 286 20.35 0.65 -28.29
CA THR A 286 19.27 -0.29 -28.56
C THR A 286 18.21 0.27 -29.49
N THR A 287 17.75 -0.56 -30.41
CA THR A 287 16.67 -0.28 -31.35
C THR A 287 15.51 -1.28 -31.18
N ASP A 288 15.66 -2.21 -30.24
CA ASP A 288 14.67 -3.22 -29.94
C ASP A 288 13.92 -2.91 -28.62
N GLU A 289 12.59 -3.12 -28.63
CA GLU A 289 11.75 -2.84 -27.46
C GLU A 289 12.02 -3.83 -26.32
N THR A 290 12.25 -5.09 -26.64
CA THR A 290 12.45 -6.16 -25.63
C THR A 290 13.78 -5.88 -24.90
N GLU A 291 14.83 -5.58 -25.68
CA GLU A 291 16.14 -5.21 -25.11
C GLU A 291 16.05 -3.96 -24.25
N LEU A 292 15.31 -2.92 -24.70
CA LEU A 292 15.10 -1.72 -23.88
C LEU A 292 14.41 -2.03 -22.55
N ARG A 293 13.35 -2.86 -22.58
CA ARG A 293 12.64 -3.28 -21.36
C ARG A 293 13.55 -4.02 -20.39
N GLU A 294 14.40 -4.91 -20.86
CA GLU A 294 15.38 -5.61 -20.02
C GLU A 294 16.42 -4.68 -19.40
N ARG A 295 16.97 -3.76 -20.19
CA ARG A 295 17.94 -2.76 -19.72
C ARG A 295 17.33 -1.82 -18.67
N LEU A 296 16.06 -1.43 -18.84
CA LEU A 296 15.31 -0.61 -17.90
C LEU A 296 15.01 -1.38 -16.61
N ARG A 297 14.59 -2.65 -16.71
CA ARG A 297 14.33 -3.50 -15.53
C ARG A 297 15.56 -3.68 -14.64
N LYS A 298 16.74 -3.87 -15.24
CA LYS A 298 18.03 -3.90 -14.51
C LYS A 298 18.30 -2.61 -13.72
N ARG A 299 17.62 -1.52 -14.06
CA ARG A 299 17.66 -0.22 -13.39
C ARG A 299 16.44 0.08 -12.56
N HIS A 300 15.61 -0.94 -12.27
CA HIS A 300 14.34 -0.79 -11.57
C HIS A 300 13.39 0.25 -12.20
N ILE A 301 13.33 0.27 -13.53
CA ILE A 301 12.44 1.13 -14.31
C ILE A 301 11.56 0.26 -15.19
N ASP A 302 10.24 0.44 -15.09
CA ASP A 302 9.30 -0.16 -16.01
C ASP A 302 8.92 0.81 -17.13
N LEU A 303 8.68 0.25 -18.32
CA LEU A 303 8.24 0.95 -19.51
C LEU A 303 6.80 0.58 -19.84
N TYR A 304 5.90 1.56 -19.77
CA TYR A 304 4.53 1.43 -20.22
C TYR A 304 4.35 2.11 -21.58
N LEU A 305 3.94 1.33 -22.59
CA LEU A 305 3.66 1.81 -23.94
C LEU A 305 2.16 1.72 -24.23
N ARG A 306 1.55 2.83 -24.61
CA ARG A 306 0.21 2.84 -25.15
C ARG A 306 0.29 2.79 -26.67
N ARG A 307 -0.46 1.87 -27.27
CA ARG A 307 -0.54 1.69 -28.72
C ARG A 307 -1.98 1.91 -29.18
N ASN A 308 -2.12 2.35 -30.42
CA ASN A 308 -3.42 2.32 -31.10
C ASN A 308 -3.64 0.99 -31.82
N ASP A 309 -4.78 0.85 -32.47
CA ASP A 309 -5.19 -0.38 -33.16
C ASP A 309 -4.26 -0.78 -34.34
N THR A 310 -3.52 0.18 -34.89
CA THR A 310 -2.50 -0.06 -35.92
C THR A 310 -1.14 -0.44 -35.34
N GLY A 311 -1.02 -0.60 -34.02
CA GLY A 311 0.24 -0.92 -33.34
C GLY A 311 1.18 0.26 -33.14
N ARG A 312 0.82 1.46 -33.59
CA ARG A 312 1.63 2.67 -33.42
C ARG A 312 1.68 3.08 -31.93
N ILE A 313 2.87 3.41 -31.44
CA ILE A 313 3.07 3.94 -30.08
C ILE A 313 2.49 5.35 -30.01
N THR A 314 1.49 5.57 -29.16
CA THR A 314 0.80 6.83 -28.93
C THR A 314 1.08 7.43 -27.57
N GLY A 315 1.70 6.66 -26.67
CA GLY A 315 2.10 7.14 -25.36
C GLY A 315 3.25 6.32 -24.80
N VAL A 316 4.14 6.99 -24.06
CA VAL A 316 5.27 6.38 -23.38
C VAL A 316 5.32 6.92 -21.96
N THR A 317 5.41 6.03 -21.01
CA THR A 317 5.57 6.38 -19.59
C THR A 317 6.65 5.50 -18.97
N PHE A 318 7.56 6.12 -18.26
CA PHE A 318 8.61 5.45 -17.49
C PHE A 318 8.24 5.49 -16.02
N ILE A 319 8.26 4.32 -15.37
CA ILE A 319 7.98 4.15 -13.95
C ILE A 319 9.30 3.81 -13.27
N ASP A 320 9.92 4.79 -12.63
CA ASP A 320 11.17 4.62 -11.91
C ASP A 320 10.89 4.28 -10.45
N HIS A 321 11.08 3.03 -10.09
CA HIS A 321 10.78 2.50 -8.75
C HIS A 321 11.79 2.96 -7.69
N GLU A 322 12.98 3.39 -8.08
CA GLU A 322 13.99 3.90 -7.14
C GLU A 322 13.69 5.34 -6.74
N THR A 323 13.43 6.21 -7.73
CA THR A 323 13.05 7.59 -7.47
C THR A 323 11.57 7.74 -7.08
N ARG A 324 10.78 6.69 -7.27
CA ARG A 324 9.32 6.69 -7.12
C ARG A 324 8.65 7.74 -8.00
N CYS A 325 9.18 7.94 -9.21
CA CYS A 325 8.63 8.88 -10.18
C CYS A 325 8.00 8.15 -11.36
N VAL A 326 6.83 8.62 -11.76
CA VAL A 326 6.15 8.18 -12.98
C VAL A 326 6.13 9.35 -13.94
N LEU A 327 6.79 9.20 -15.08
CA LEU A 327 7.05 10.31 -15.98
C LEU A 327 6.74 9.94 -17.42
N ASN A 328 5.90 10.74 -18.06
CA ASN A 328 5.69 10.63 -19.51
C ASN A 328 6.99 10.89 -20.26
N GLY A 329 7.25 10.14 -21.32
CA GLY A 329 8.45 10.24 -22.10
C GLY A 329 8.72 11.66 -22.66
N SER A 330 7.68 12.38 -23.06
CA SER A 330 7.79 13.77 -23.51
C SER A 330 8.35 14.74 -22.45
N ARG A 331 8.12 14.45 -21.16
CA ARG A 331 8.69 15.23 -20.05
C ARG A 331 10.18 14.98 -19.85
N LEU A 332 10.64 13.79 -20.21
CA LEU A 332 12.08 13.47 -20.19
C LEU A 332 12.83 14.11 -21.37
N GLY A 333 12.12 14.44 -22.46
CA GLY A 333 12.66 15.10 -23.63
C GLY A 333 12.19 14.45 -24.94
N LYS A 334 12.45 15.12 -26.08
CA LYS A 334 11.98 14.71 -27.40
C LYS A 334 12.42 13.30 -27.79
N ALA A 335 13.64 12.89 -27.41
CA ALA A 335 14.18 11.56 -27.68
C ALA A 335 13.42 10.41 -27.00
N PHE A 336 12.68 10.69 -25.92
CA PHE A 336 11.92 9.71 -25.14
C PHE A 336 10.42 9.74 -25.46
N SER A 337 10.03 10.55 -26.46
CA SER A 337 8.62 10.69 -26.87
C SER A 337 8.12 9.46 -27.60
N ALA A 338 6.78 9.33 -27.68
CA ALA A 338 6.13 8.21 -28.37
C ALA A 338 6.57 8.10 -29.85
N ASN A 339 6.66 9.21 -30.55
CA ASN A 339 7.11 9.23 -31.94
C ASN A 339 8.57 8.78 -32.07
N ALA A 340 9.46 9.33 -31.23
CA ALA A 340 10.88 8.97 -31.27
C ALA A 340 11.13 7.48 -31.00
N LEU A 341 10.43 6.89 -30.02
CA LEU A 341 10.55 5.46 -29.76
C LEU A 341 9.91 4.61 -30.86
N HIS A 342 8.76 5.05 -31.40
CA HIS A 342 8.12 4.36 -32.50
C HIS A 342 9.03 4.29 -33.73
N GLU A 343 9.60 5.42 -34.16
CA GLU A 343 10.53 5.50 -35.27
C GLU A 343 11.81 4.69 -35.01
N ARG A 344 12.33 4.74 -33.79
CA ARG A 344 13.52 3.98 -33.38
C ARG A 344 13.31 2.48 -33.52
N PHE A 345 12.20 1.96 -33.00
CA PHE A 345 11.87 0.54 -33.08
C PHE A 345 11.47 0.10 -34.48
N ALA A 346 10.84 0.97 -35.27
CA ALA A 346 10.47 0.66 -36.66
C ALA A 346 11.67 0.66 -37.63
N ALA A 347 12.63 1.55 -37.43
CA ALA A 347 13.72 1.73 -38.38
C ALA A 347 14.94 0.84 -38.15
N GLY A 348 15.05 0.19 -36.98
CA GLY A 348 16.22 -0.61 -36.60
C GLY A 348 17.55 0.17 -36.66
N ARG A 349 17.49 1.52 -36.67
CA ARG A 349 18.66 2.38 -36.83
C ARG A 349 19.21 2.84 -35.49
N LYS A 350 20.51 2.71 -35.28
CA LYS A 350 21.28 3.32 -34.18
C LYS A 350 21.44 4.81 -34.44
N THR A 351 20.44 5.64 -34.20
CA THR A 351 20.58 7.09 -34.16
C THR A 351 20.76 7.55 -32.72
N GLU A 352 21.81 8.25 -32.44
CA GLU A 352 22.08 8.86 -31.13
C GLU A 352 21.55 10.31 -31.12
N PRO A 353 20.34 10.58 -30.59
CA PRO A 353 19.85 11.95 -30.53
C PRO A 353 20.70 12.81 -29.59
N GLU A 354 20.87 14.08 -29.91
CA GLU A 354 21.69 15.05 -29.16
C GLU A 354 21.26 15.14 -27.65
N GLN A 355 20.00 14.94 -27.36
CA GLN A 355 19.46 14.87 -25.96
C GLN A 355 19.97 13.66 -25.17
N LEU A 356 20.31 12.55 -25.81
CA LEU A 356 20.97 11.40 -25.18
C LEU A 356 22.45 11.73 -24.85
N ARG A 357 23.14 12.50 -25.68
CA ARG A 357 24.49 12.99 -25.38
C ARG A 357 24.51 13.91 -24.16
N GLN A 358 23.48 14.75 -24.01
CA GLN A 358 23.33 15.62 -22.82
C GLN A 358 23.00 14.83 -21.55
N SER A 359 22.26 13.73 -21.64
CA SER A 359 21.98 12.86 -20.49
C SER A 359 23.20 12.11 -19.96
N ARG A 360 24.21 11.88 -20.81
CA ARG A 360 25.51 11.29 -20.42
C ARG A 360 26.40 12.25 -19.62
N ARG A 361 26.19 13.57 -19.72
CA ARG A 361 26.95 14.52 -18.91
C ARG A 361 26.53 14.41 -17.47
N ARG A 362 27.36 13.75 -16.63
CA ARG A 362 27.18 13.75 -15.17
C ARG A 362 27.01 15.20 -14.70
N PRO A 363 26.04 15.48 -13.80
CA PRO A 363 26.02 16.78 -13.15
C PRO A 363 27.37 17.00 -12.49
N GLN A 364 28.11 18.02 -12.91
CA GLN A 364 29.33 18.42 -12.21
C GLN A 364 28.90 18.85 -10.81
N ILE A 365 29.25 18.05 -9.82
CA ILE A 365 29.16 18.44 -8.42
C ILE A 365 30.17 19.54 -8.24
N ARG A 366 29.76 20.80 -8.24
CA ARG A 366 30.60 21.91 -7.81
C ARG A 366 31.05 21.62 -6.38
N LYS A 367 32.30 21.20 -6.21
CA LYS A 367 32.96 21.19 -4.91
C LYS A 367 33.09 22.66 -4.48
N THR A 368 32.24 23.09 -3.58
CA THR A 368 32.43 24.33 -2.87
C THR A 368 33.60 24.13 -1.92
N HIS A 369 34.72 24.74 -2.21
CA HIS A 369 35.82 24.85 -1.27
C HIS A 369 35.37 25.74 -0.12
N PRO A 370 35.59 25.36 1.13
CA PRO A 370 35.38 26.26 2.27
C PRO A 370 36.47 27.33 2.21
N SER A 371 36.07 28.59 2.06
CA SER A 371 36.98 29.75 2.19
C SER A 371 37.48 29.79 3.64
N ARG A 372 38.79 29.55 3.82
CA ARG A 372 39.50 29.94 5.05
C ARG A 372 39.47 31.46 5.17
N ARG A 373 38.74 31.99 6.15
CA ARG A 373 38.99 33.35 6.64
C ARG A 373 40.10 33.28 7.67
N LYS A 374 41.12 34.13 7.44
CA LYS A 374 42.08 34.54 8.45
C LYS A 374 41.42 35.45 9.45
#